data_f05805d8791b2a3e584a924b5c9242d8
#
_entry.id   f05805d8791b2a3e584a924b5c9242d8
#
_cell.length_a   1.000
_cell.length_b   1.000
_cell.length_c   1.000
_cell.angle_alpha   90.00
_cell.angle_beta   90.00
_cell.angle_gamma   90.00
#
_symmetry.space_group_name_H-M   'P 1'
#
loop_
_entity.id
_entity.type
_entity.pdbx_description
1 polymer ?
#
loop_
_entity_poly.entity_id
_entity_poly.type
_entity_poly.pdbx_seq_one_letter_code
_entity_poly.pdbx_strand_id
1 'polypeptide(L)'
;MLKKPKILVVGSFMMDLISSAPRVPNMGETVTGFDFRTAPGGKGSNQAIQCARLGADVTMVGCVGDDAFGKELLASSAASGVDVSKVKISAEHATGVADIQLQVTETGAQNRILIVPGANYDLRPEDLEWLREGIKEYDLLMLQLEIGMETTCFAAACAKAAGVPVMLNPAPAAPMPAELLACATWLSPNEHEAALLAGKPPIRADENGVDHEDLSAVAAALREKGVEKVMITLGGNGSVVCSADGIRSTACVRMPEVKDPTAAGDSFVASFCTGVTAGLPESEALAFASHAAAITVSRMGAAPSLPTLAEVQELLRERKYAGFDPAELDVLK
;
A
#
# COMPACT_ATOMS: atom_id res chain seq x y z
N MET A 1 15.57 -12.76 -16.94
CA MET A 1 16.63 -12.55 -15.93
C MET A 1 16.14 -11.43 -15.02
N LEU A 2 16.07 -11.66 -13.71
CA LEU A 2 15.61 -10.64 -12.76
C LEU A 2 16.61 -9.48 -12.71
N LYS A 3 16.10 -8.28 -12.39
CA LYS A 3 16.88 -7.04 -12.21
C LYS A 3 16.46 -6.33 -10.93
N LYS A 4 17.34 -5.47 -10.40
CA LYS A 4 16.98 -4.57 -9.30
C LYS A 4 16.05 -3.47 -9.84
N PRO A 5 14.81 -3.34 -9.33
CA PRO A 5 13.87 -2.34 -9.83
C PRO A 5 14.15 -0.96 -9.24
N LYS A 6 13.91 0.09 -10.02
CA LYS A 6 13.92 1.49 -9.58
C LYS A 6 12.49 2.00 -9.51
N ILE A 7 11.97 2.22 -8.31
CA ILE A 7 10.57 2.51 -8.06
C ILE A 7 10.42 3.94 -7.50
N LEU A 8 9.51 4.71 -8.08
CA LEU A 8 9.08 5.99 -7.56
C LEU A 8 7.77 5.82 -6.80
N VAL A 9 7.72 6.32 -5.56
CA VAL A 9 6.49 6.41 -4.78
C VAL A 9 6.14 7.88 -4.59
N VAL A 10 4.97 8.30 -5.05
CA VAL A 10 4.43 9.64 -4.77
C VAL A 10 3.22 9.46 -3.86
N GLY A 11 3.34 9.84 -2.59
CA GLY A 11 2.33 9.50 -1.59
C GLY A 11 2.55 10.12 -0.22
N SER A 12 1.86 9.60 0.75
CA SER A 12 1.70 10.15 2.09
C SER A 12 2.76 9.73 3.08
N PHE A 13 2.93 10.58 4.08
CA PHE A 13 3.55 10.30 5.37
C PHE A 13 2.53 10.58 6.47
N MET A 14 2.33 9.64 7.39
CA MET A 14 1.43 9.80 8.54
C MET A 14 2.11 9.32 9.81
N MET A 15 1.87 10.03 10.91
CA MET A 15 2.21 9.50 12.23
C MET A 15 0.95 8.91 12.84
N ASP A 16 0.97 7.60 13.09
CA ASP A 16 -0.11 6.90 13.77
C ASP A 16 -0.04 7.21 15.27
N LEU A 17 -1.12 7.78 15.83
CA LEU A 17 -1.30 8.07 17.23
C LEU A 17 -2.28 7.05 17.81
N ILE A 18 -1.77 6.05 18.50
CA ILE A 18 -2.54 4.87 18.90
C ILE A 18 -2.85 4.94 20.40
N SER A 19 -4.13 5.15 20.72
CA SER A 19 -4.64 5.15 22.10
C SER A 19 -5.45 3.89 22.36
N SER A 20 -5.18 3.19 23.46
CA SER A 20 -5.90 1.98 23.87
C SER A 20 -6.75 2.21 25.10
N ALA A 21 -8.02 1.78 25.07
CA ALA A 21 -8.96 1.90 26.18
C ALA A 21 -9.94 0.71 26.20
N PRO A 22 -10.59 0.42 27.36
CA PRO A 22 -11.63 -0.61 27.42
C PRO A 22 -12.85 -0.30 26.54
N ARG A 23 -13.09 0.97 26.28
CA ARG A 23 -14.09 1.48 25.34
C ARG A 23 -13.71 2.88 24.84
N VAL A 24 -14.23 3.26 23.71
CA VAL A 24 -14.10 4.62 23.21
C VAL A 24 -15.13 5.54 23.88
N PRO A 25 -14.81 6.85 24.06
CA PRO A 25 -15.75 7.80 24.67
C PRO A 25 -16.97 8.05 23.77
N ASN A 26 -18.14 8.25 24.39
CA ASN A 26 -19.28 8.83 23.71
C ASN A 26 -19.12 10.35 23.61
N MET A 27 -20.04 11.00 22.89
CA MET A 27 -20.03 12.45 22.74
C MET A 27 -20.15 13.13 24.13
N GLY A 28 -19.21 14.05 24.41
CA GLY A 28 -19.13 14.78 25.69
C GLY A 28 -18.54 13.98 26.87
N GLU A 29 -18.06 12.76 26.63
CA GLU A 29 -17.51 11.90 27.67
C GLU A 29 -15.98 11.91 27.69
N THR A 30 -15.38 11.69 28.85
CA THR A 30 -13.95 11.44 29.02
C THR A 30 -13.75 10.01 29.53
N VAL A 31 -12.90 9.25 28.87
CA VAL A 31 -12.52 7.89 29.24
C VAL A 31 -11.01 7.83 29.49
N THR A 32 -10.61 7.14 30.57
CA THR A 32 -9.20 6.89 30.83
C THR A 32 -8.73 5.69 30.02
N GLY A 33 -7.75 5.93 29.14
CA GLY A 33 -7.01 4.88 28.43
C GLY A 33 -5.93 4.24 29.33
N PHE A 34 -5.35 3.14 28.85
CA PHE A 34 -4.31 2.42 29.58
C PHE A 34 -3.00 2.30 28.78
N ASP A 35 -2.99 2.66 27.49
CA ASP A 35 -1.78 2.68 26.67
C ASP A 35 -1.87 3.78 25.62
N PHE A 36 -0.69 4.35 25.28
CA PHE A 36 -0.52 5.28 24.19
C PHE A 36 0.83 5.06 23.52
N ARG A 37 0.84 4.98 22.20
CA ARG A 37 2.07 4.89 21.41
C ARG A 37 1.94 5.62 20.08
N THR A 38 3.07 5.98 19.50
CA THR A 38 3.17 6.47 18.13
C THR A 38 3.85 5.42 17.23
N ALA A 39 3.52 5.43 15.95
CA ALA A 39 4.18 4.58 14.97
C ALA A 39 4.30 5.29 13.62
N PRO A 40 5.46 5.23 12.93
CA PRO A 40 5.56 5.67 11.56
C PRO A 40 4.62 4.88 10.66
N GLY A 41 3.86 5.59 9.82
CA GLY A 41 2.86 5.07 8.92
C GLY A 41 2.64 5.98 7.72
N GLY A 42 1.46 5.86 7.12
CA GLY A 42 1.10 6.46 5.84
C GLY A 42 1.30 5.46 4.69
N LYS A 43 0.29 5.33 3.84
CA LYS A 43 0.30 4.31 2.76
C LYS A 43 1.50 4.49 1.82
N GLY A 44 1.81 5.74 1.44
CA GLY A 44 2.98 6.03 0.61
C GLY A 44 4.28 5.58 1.26
N SER A 45 4.52 6.00 2.50
CA SER A 45 5.71 5.65 3.28
C SER A 45 5.81 4.14 3.53
N ASN A 46 4.71 3.47 3.91
CA ASN A 46 4.69 2.02 4.11
C ASN A 46 5.08 1.27 2.85
N GLN A 47 4.50 1.64 1.70
CA GLN A 47 4.79 1.00 0.41
C GLN A 47 6.24 1.27 -0.03
N ALA A 48 6.74 2.49 0.15
CA ALA A 48 8.14 2.83 -0.15
C ALA A 48 9.13 2.02 0.71
N ILE A 49 8.89 1.96 2.03
CA ILE A 49 9.70 1.17 2.98
C ILE A 49 9.67 -0.32 2.60
N GLN A 50 8.50 -0.87 2.27
CA GLN A 50 8.40 -2.28 1.89
C GLN A 50 9.18 -2.58 0.61
N CYS A 51 9.05 -1.75 -0.44
CA CYS A 51 9.83 -1.92 -1.67
C CYS A 51 11.34 -1.89 -1.40
N ALA A 52 11.82 -0.94 -0.58
CA ALA A 52 13.22 -0.80 -0.24
C ALA A 52 13.75 -2.00 0.57
N ARG A 53 12.98 -2.49 1.56
CA ARG A 53 13.34 -3.69 2.35
C ARG A 53 13.37 -4.96 1.51
N LEU A 54 12.66 -4.98 0.38
CA LEU A 54 12.71 -6.06 -0.60
C LEU A 54 13.80 -5.87 -1.66
N GLY A 55 14.61 -4.80 -1.53
CA GLY A 55 15.81 -4.58 -2.34
C GLY A 55 15.63 -3.69 -3.56
N ALA A 56 14.47 -3.05 -3.76
CA ALA A 56 14.32 -2.03 -4.80
C ALA A 56 15.11 -0.76 -4.48
N ASP A 57 15.55 -0.04 -5.51
CA ASP A 57 15.98 1.35 -5.39
C ASP A 57 14.75 2.24 -5.38
N VAL A 58 14.44 2.86 -4.23
CA VAL A 58 13.20 3.58 -4.02
C VAL A 58 13.45 5.06 -3.77
N THR A 59 12.80 5.91 -4.55
CA THR A 59 12.68 7.35 -4.26
C THR A 59 11.25 7.62 -3.80
N MET A 60 11.12 8.29 -2.64
CA MET A 60 9.82 8.74 -2.11
C MET A 60 9.67 10.24 -2.32
N VAL A 61 8.53 10.63 -2.87
CA VAL A 61 8.06 12.00 -2.98
C VAL A 61 6.81 12.15 -2.14
N GLY A 62 6.82 13.13 -1.25
CA GLY A 62 5.73 13.40 -0.33
C GLY A 62 5.93 14.75 0.34
N CYS A 63 5.15 15.02 1.38
CA CYS A 63 5.30 16.23 2.16
C CYS A 63 5.08 15.95 3.65
N VAL A 64 5.96 16.50 4.49
CA VAL A 64 5.86 16.46 5.96
C VAL A 64 5.96 17.88 6.51
N GLY A 65 5.49 18.11 7.73
CA GLY A 65 5.69 19.38 8.43
C GLY A 65 7.10 19.52 9.00
N ASP A 66 7.53 20.74 9.33
CA ASP A 66 8.77 20.98 10.09
C ASP A 66 8.53 20.74 11.59
N ASP A 67 8.22 19.52 11.95
CA ASP A 67 7.92 19.10 13.32
C ASP A 67 8.64 17.79 13.70
N ALA A 68 8.42 17.33 14.92
CA ALA A 68 9.05 16.10 15.42
C ALA A 68 8.61 14.87 14.64
N PHE A 69 7.33 14.79 14.27
CA PHE A 69 6.78 13.67 13.52
C PHE A 69 7.34 13.61 12.09
N GLY A 70 7.45 14.76 11.40
CA GLY A 70 8.08 14.82 10.09
C GLY A 70 9.52 14.31 10.11
N LYS A 71 10.31 14.75 11.10
CA LYS A 71 11.70 14.31 11.26
C LYS A 71 11.80 12.81 11.54
N GLU A 72 10.93 12.26 12.38
CA GLU A 72 10.89 10.84 12.69
C GLU A 72 10.50 9.98 11.48
N LEU A 73 9.47 10.38 10.72
CA LEU A 73 9.01 9.69 9.51
C LEU A 73 10.10 9.64 8.43
N LEU A 74 10.79 10.76 8.20
CA LEU A 74 11.91 10.81 7.26
C LEU A 74 13.07 9.92 7.71
N ALA A 75 13.43 9.97 8.98
CA ALA A 75 14.50 9.14 9.54
C ALA A 75 14.17 7.64 9.43
N SER A 76 12.92 7.24 9.73
CA SER A 76 12.45 5.85 9.61
C SER A 76 12.50 5.34 8.17
N SER A 77 12.06 6.16 7.22
CA SER A 77 12.09 5.81 5.79
C SER A 77 13.52 5.68 5.28
N ALA A 78 14.38 6.66 5.59
CA ALA A 78 15.80 6.64 5.21
C ALA A 78 16.54 5.43 5.81
N ALA A 79 16.29 5.11 7.09
CA ALA A 79 16.85 3.93 7.75
C ALA A 79 16.43 2.60 7.10
N SER A 80 15.30 2.60 6.39
CA SER A 80 14.83 1.45 5.62
C SER A 80 15.36 1.40 4.18
N GLY A 81 16.23 2.36 3.79
CA GLY A 81 16.83 2.40 2.45
C GLY A 81 16.07 3.24 1.42
N VAL A 82 15.08 4.02 1.84
CA VAL A 82 14.31 4.91 0.94
C VAL A 82 15.07 6.23 0.75
N ASP A 83 15.23 6.66 -0.50
CA ASP A 83 15.69 8.02 -0.82
C ASP A 83 14.56 9.02 -0.57
N VAL A 84 14.71 9.84 0.47
CA VAL A 84 13.78 10.88 0.89
C VAL A 84 14.19 12.29 0.44
N SER A 85 15.19 12.41 -0.44
CA SER A 85 15.75 13.71 -0.88
C SER A 85 14.73 14.57 -1.66
N LYS A 86 13.66 13.97 -2.14
CA LYS A 86 12.56 14.62 -2.86
C LYS A 86 11.34 14.90 -1.99
N VAL A 87 11.43 14.70 -0.67
CA VAL A 87 10.33 15.02 0.24
C VAL A 87 10.35 16.51 0.58
N LYS A 88 9.20 17.16 0.40
CA LYS A 88 8.96 18.56 0.73
C LYS A 88 8.76 18.71 2.24
N ILE A 89 9.31 19.77 2.80
CA ILE A 89 9.01 20.20 4.17
C ILE A 89 8.02 21.37 4.07
N SER A 90 6.82 21.17 4.60
CA SER A 90 5.80 22.22 4.64
C SER A 90 6.10 23.24 5.74
N ALA A 91 5.93 24.49 5.40
CA ALA A 91 5.91 25.60 6.37
C ALA A 91 4.45 25.99 6.77
N GLU A 92 3.44 25.39 6.13
CA GLU A 92 2.03 25.79 6.29
C GLU A 92 1.29 24.89 7.27
N HIS A 93 1.50 23.58 7.19
CA HIS A 93 0.81 22.58 8.03
C HIS A 93 1.77 21.65 8.74
N ALA A 94 1.31 21.16 9.88
CA ALA A 94 1.97 20.07 10.60
C ALA A 94 1.92 18.76 9.80
N THR A 95 2.80 17.83 10.15
CA THR A 95 2.81 16.46 9.59
C THR A 95 1.45 15.79 9.75
N GLY A 96 1.03 15.04 8.74
CA GLY A 96 -0.21 14.27 8.77
C GLY A 96 -0.23 13.25 9.90
N VAL A 97 -1.38 13.06 10.53
CA VAL A 97 -1.57 12.10 11.62
C VAL A 97 -2.81 11.23 11.41
N ALA A 98 -2.75 10.00 11.91
CA ALA A 98 -3.90 9.13 12.06
C ALA A 98 -4.17 8.93 13.56
N ASP A 99 -5.29 9.46 14.08
CA ASP A 99 -5.75 9.19 15.45
C ASP A 99 -6.46 7.83 15.43
N ILE A 100 -5.83 6.85 16.06
CA ILE A 100 -6.28 5.46 16.10
C ILE A 100 -6.71 5.13 17.54
N GLN A 101 -8.01 5.01 17.76
CA GLN A 101 -8.58 4.63 19.02
C GLN A 101 -8.87 3.13 19.04
N LEU A 102 -8.12 2.38 19.83
CA LEU A 102 -8.30 0.95 20.02
C LEU A 102 -9.20 0.68 21.23
N GLN A 103 -10.38 0.15 20.97
CA GLN A 103 -11.19 -0.46 22.00
C GLN A 103 -10.73 -1.90 22.22
N VAL A 104 -10.15 -2.19 23.37
CA VAL A 104 -9.63 -3.52 23.71
C VAL A 104 -10.55 -4.17 24.71
N THR A 105 -11.06 -5.36 24.35
CA THR A 105 -11.97 -6.16 25.18
C THR A 105 -11.40 -7.58 25.33
N GLU A 106 -11.98 -8.39 26.21
CA GLU A 106 -11.61 -9.81 26.37
C GLU A 106 -11.80 -10.63 25.07
N THR A 107 -12.69 -10.18 24.18
CA THR A 107 -13.02 -10.88 22.92
C THR A 107 -12.25 -10.34 21.71
N GLY A 108 -11.38 -9.35 21.88
CA GLY A 108 -10.57 -8.79 20.81
C GLY A 108 -10.48 -7.26 20.84
N ALA A 109 -9.89 -6.69 19.82
CA ALA A 109 -9.75 -5.25 19.65
C ALA A 109 -10.52 -4.76 18.41
N GLN A 110 -11.12 -3.56 18.53
CA GLN A 110 -11.74 -2.84 17.43
C GLN A 110 -11.13 -1.44 17.35
N ASN A 111 -10.94 -0.90 16.14
CA ASN A 111 -10.40 0.44 15.96
C ASN A 111 -11.43 1.43 15.41
N ARG A 112 -11.19 2.69 15.70
CA ARG A 112 -11.76 3.85 15.01
C ARG A 112 -10.59 4.72 14.59
N ILE A 113 -10.62 5.19 13.35
CA ILE A 113 -9.51 5.94 12.78
C ILE A 113 -10.04 7.27 12.26
N LEU A 114 -9.40 8.36 12.68
CA LEU A 114 -9.58 9.69 12.15
C LEU A 114 -8.27 10.13 11.52
N ILE A 115 -8.29 10.44 10.22
CA ILE A 115 -7.12 10.91 9.49
C ILE A 115 -7.16 12.44 9.39
N VAL A 116 -6.04 13.09 9.73
CA VAL A 116 -5.79 14.50 9.47
C VAL A 116 -4.62 14.56 8.49
N PRO A 117 -4.87 14.87 7.20
CA PRO A 117 -3.83 14.83 6.16
C PRO A 117 -2.65 15.78 6.41
N GLY A 118 -2.89 16.94 7.01
CA GLY A 118 -1.85 17.93 7.28
C GLY A 118 -1.03 18.26 6.04
N ALA A 119 0.29 18.30 6.22
CA ALA A 119 1.26 18.62 5.17
C ALA A 119 1.17 17.74 3.91
N ASN A 120 0.55 16.54 3.96
CA ASN A 120 0.36 15.73 2.77
C ASN A 120 -0.41 16.46 1.66
N TYR A 121 -1.30 17.39 2.05
CA TYR A 121 -2.07 18.18 1.08
C TYR A 121 -1.34 19.45 0.60
N ASP A 122 -0.14 19.72 1.11
CA ASP A 122 0.72 20.82 0.63
C ASP A 122 1.64 20.38 -0.51
N LEU A 123 1.67 19.08 -0.83
CA LEU A 123 2.31 18.59 -2.03
C LEU A 123 1.42 18.98 -3.24
N ARG A 124 1.96 19.83 -4.12
CA ARG A 124 1.25 20.39 -5.26
C ARG A 124 1.82 19.88 -6.59
N PRO A 125 1.08 19.94 -7.70
CA PRO A 125 1.60 19.59 -9.02
C PRO A 125 2.90 20.31 -9.38
N GLU A 126 3.05 21.58 -8.98
CA GLU A 126 4.24 22.39 -9.24
C GLU A 126 5.51 21.83 -8.59
N ASP A 127 5.38 21.15 -7.45
CA ASP A 127 6.49 20.47 -6.78
C ASP A 127 6.97 19.24 -7.59
N LEU A 128 6.15 18.76 -8.51
CA LEU A 128 6.37 17.56 -9.32
C LEU A 128 6.71 17.84 -10.80
N GLU A 129 6.88 19.10 -11.20
CA GLU A 129 7.17 19.44 -12.62
C GLU A 129 8.39 18.69 -13.20
N TRP A 130 9.37 18.37 -12.36
CA TRP A 130 10.53 17.59 -12.74
C TRP A 130 10.18 16.17 -13.24
N LEU A 131 8.99 15.64 -12.89
CA LEU A 131 8.53 14.33 -13.37
C LEU A 131 8.32 14.29 -14.88
N ARG A 132 8.05 15.41 -15.54
CA ARG A 132 7.85 15.44 -17.00
C ARG A 132 9.04 14.83 -17.75
N GLU A 133 10.25 15.00 -17.22
CA GLU A 133 11.46 14.44 -17.81
C GLU A 133 12.04 13.30 -16.96
N GLY A 134 12.05 13.43 -15.63
CA GLY A 134 12.71 12.53 -14.72
C GLY A 134 11.99 11.21 -14.47
N ILE A 135 10.69 11.11 -14.76
CA ILE A 135 9.93 9.87 -14.51
C ILE A 135 10.45 8.68 -15.32
N LYS A 136 11.07 8.92 -16.48
CA LYS A 136 11.65 7.89 -17.35
C LYS A 136 12.79 7.11 -16.72
N GLU A 137 13.36 7.63 -15.62
CA GLU A 137 14.42 6.95 -14.88
C GLU A 137 13.90 5.81 -13.99
N TYR A 138 12.58 5.72 -13.82
CA TYR A 138 11.93 4.75 -12.96
C TYR A 138 11.24 3.66 -13.78
N ASP A 139 11.24 2.46 -13.24
CA ASP A 139 10.58 1.30 -13.83
C ASP A 139 9.09 1.24 -13.50
N LEU A 140 8.66 1.93 -12.42
CA LEU A 140 7.28 1.94 -11.92
C LEU A 140 7.01 3.19 -11.09
N LEU A 141 5.81 3.76 -11.23
CA LEU A 141 5.23 4.74 -10.31
C LEU A 141 4.18 4.08 -9.42
N MET A 142 4.26 4.33 -8.10
CA MET A 142 3.24 3.91 -7.14
C MET A 142 2.52 5.13 -6.55
N LEU A 143 1.19 5.05 -6.48
CA LEU A 143 0.29 6.11 -6.02
C LEU A 143 -0.76 5.55 -5.05
N GLN A 144 -1.20 6.38 -4.09
CA GLN A 144 -2.32 6.14 -3.19
C GLN A 144 -3.21 7.39 -3.15
N LEU A 145 -4.25 7.41 -2.28
CA LEU A 145 -5.21 8.53 -2.23
C LEU A 145 -5.16 9.31 -0.90
N GLU A 146 -3.97 9.43 -0.30
CA GLU A 146 -3.75 10.20 0.94
C GLU A 146 -3.06 11.56 0.71
N ILE A 147 -2.83 11.94 -0.55
CA ILE A 147 -2.35 13.26 -0.97
C ILE A 147 -3.41 13.95 -1.84
N GLY A 148 -3.17 15.19 -2.22
CA GLY A 148 -4.11 15.93 -3.09
C GLY A 148 -4.40 15.18 -4.40
N MET A 149 -5.68 15.05 -4.76
CA MET A 149 -6.10 14.34 -5.96
C MET A 149 -5.48 14.94 -7.24
N GLU A 150 -5.36 16.26 -7.32
CA GLU A 150 -4.74 16.95 -8.44
C GLU A 150 -3.27 16.56 -8.61
N THR A 151 -2.54 16.44 -7.51
CA THR A 151 -1.14 16.01 -7.48
C THR A 151 -1.01 14.55 -7.92
N THR A 152 -1.92 13.68 -7.44
CA THR A 152 -1.98 12.27 -7.85
C THR A 152 -2.23 12.15 -9.37
N CYS A 153 -3.20 12.93 -9.91
CA CYS A 153 -3.49 12.95 -11.34
C CYS A 153 -2.30 13.43 -12.16
N PHE A 154 -1.61 14.49 -11.70
CA PHE A 154 -0.43 15.03 -12.38
C PHE A 154 0.69 13.99 -12.49
N ALA A 155 1.03 13.32 -11.37
CA ALA A 155 2.06 12.28 -11.36
C ALA A 155 1.69 11.11 -12.28
N ALA A 156 0.44 10.64 -12.22
CA ALA A 156 -0.06 9.57 -13.09
C ALA A 156 0.03 9.94 -14.58
N ALA A 157 -0.35 11.17 -14.93
CA ALA A 157 -0.29 11.67 -16.31
C ALA A 157 1.15 11.74 -16.82
N CYS A 158 2.10 12.20 -16.01
CA CYS A 158 3.53 12.19 -16.37
C CYS A 158 4.05 10.78 -16.66
N ALA A 159 3.71 9.80 -15.81
CA ALA A 159 4.11 8.41 -16.01
C ALA A 159 3.49 7.82 -17.28
N LYS A 160 2.18 8.03 -17.48
CA LYS A 160 1.48 7.56 -18.69
C LYS A 160 2.09 8.13 -19.96
N ALA A 161 2.39 9.43 -19.98
CA ALA A 161 3.00 10.10 -21.14
C ALA A 161 4.41 9.57 -21.45
N ALA A 162 5.13 9.12 -20.43
CA ALA A 162 6.48 8.54 -20.56
C ALA A 162 6.48 7.02 -20.80
N GLY A 163 5.33 6.36 -20.77
CA GLY A 163 5.21 4.91 -20.88
C GLY A 163 5.67 4.15 -19.64
N VAL A 164 5.77 4.82 -18.48
CA VAL A 164 6.10 4.21 -17.19
C VAL A 164 4.84 3.60 -16.58
N PRO A 165 4.85 2.32 -16.20
CA PRO A 165 3.70 1.67 -15.57
C PRO A 165 3.29 2.36 -14.27
N VAL A 166 1.98 2.37 -13.98
CA VAL A 166 1.41 2.98 -12.77
C VAL A 166 0.67 1.93 -11.95
N MET A 167 1.08 1.77 -10.69
CA MET A 167 0.30 1.10 -9.66
C MET A 167 -0.50 2.14 -8.88
N LEU A 168 -1.81 2.09 -8.96
CA LEU A 168 -2.71 2.91 -8.16
C LEU A 168 -3.39 2.06 -7.09
N ASN A 169 -3.04 2.30 -5.83
CA ASN A 169 -3.76 1.75 -4.69
C ASN A 169 -4.82 2.77 -4.24
N PRO A 170 -6.13 2.56 -4.54
CA PRO A 170 -7.17 3.57 -4.35
C PRO A 170 -7.67 3.60 -2.89
N ALA A 171 -6.74 3.76 -1.96
CA ALA A 171 -6.98 3.74 -0.52
C ALA A 171 -6.50 5.04 0.16
N PRO A 172 -7.34 5.66 1.03
CA PRO A 172 -8.76 5.33 1.26
C PRO A 172 -9.61 5.58 0.02
N ALA A 173 -10.65 4.76 -0.18
CA ALA A 173 -11.49 4.87 -1.38
C ALA A 173 -12.18 6.22 -1.48
N ALA A 174 -11.99 6.88 -2.60
CA ALA A 174 -12.58 8.18 -2.92
C ALA A 174 -13.01 8.22 -4.40
N PRO A 175 -13.95 9.10 -4.78
CA PRO A 175 -14.25 9.36 -6.19
C PRO A 175 -12.97 9.79 -6.93
N MET A 176 -12.71 9.15 -8.07
CA MET A 176 -11.54 9.43 -8.91
C MET A 176 -11.97 9.91 -10.28
N PRO A 177 -11.25 10.88 -10.88
CA PRO A 177 -11.44 11.27 -12.28
C PRO A 177 -11.16 10.09 -13.22
N ALA A 178 -11.88 10.02 -14.34
CA ALA A 178 -11.69 8.97 -15.34
C ALA A 178 -10.26 8.97 -15.92
N GLU A 179 -9.67 10.15 -16.02
CA GLU A 179 -8.31 10.37 -16.53
C GLU A 179 -7.27 9.69 -15.62
N LEU A 180 -7.47 9.70 -14.30
CA LEU A 180 -6.59 9.00 -13.36
C LEU A 180 -6.69 7.48 -13.54
N LEU A 181 -7.92 6.96 -13.62
CA LEU A 181 -8.15 5.54 -13.84
C LEU A 181 -7.55 5.04 -15.16
N ALA A 182 -7.65 5.84 -16.22
CA ALA A 182 -7.04 5.53 -17.51
C ALA A 182 -5.50 5.54 -17.51
N CYS A 183 -4.87 6.13 -16.50
CA CYS A 183 -3.41 6.08 -16.33
C CYS A 183 -2.95 4.79 -15.61
N ALA A 184 -3.82 4.12 -14.87
CA ALA A 184 -3.45 2.96 -14.06
C ALA A 184 -3.18 1.72 -14.92
N THR A 185 -1.97 1.18 -14.83
CA THR A 185 -1.65 -0.17 -15.33
C THR A 185 -2.26 -1.21 -14.39
N TRP A 186 -2.07 -1.03 -13.09
CA TRP A 186 -2.75 -1.81 -12.06
C TRP A 186 -3.54 -0.88 -11.14
N LEU A 187 -4.79 -1.23 -10.86
CA LEU A 187 -5.60 -0.67 -9.78
C LEU A 187 -5.71 -1.73 -8.68
N SER A 188 -5.25 -1.42 -7.48
CA SER A 188 -5.20 -2.40 -6.37
C SER A 188 -6.05 -1.99 -5.18
N PRO A 189 -7.39 -2.13 -5.24
CA PRO A 189 -8.30 -2.00 -4.11
C PRO A 189 -8.37 -3.29 -3.28
N ASN A 190 -8.89 -3.19 -2.04
CA ASN A 190 -9.47 -4.32 -1.35
C ASN A 190 -10.90 -4.61 -1.84
N GLU A 191 -11.54 -5.69 -1.36
CA GLU A 191 -12.89 -6.09 -1.78
C GLU A 191 -13.97 -5.01 -1.54
N HIS A 192 -13.85 -4.26 -0.45
CA HIS A 192 -14.80 -3.19 -0.11
C HIS A 192 -14.58 -1.96 -0.98
N GLU A 193 -13.34 -1.55 -1.15
CA GLU A 193 -12.96 -0.43 -2.01
C GLU A 193 -13.32 -0.73 -3.47
N ALA A 194 -13.08 -1.96 -3.94
CA ALA A 194 -13.40 -2.38 -5.29
C ALA A 194 -14.91 -2.26 -5.58
N ALA A 195 -15.75 -2.78 -4.68
CA ALA A 195 -17.20 -2.70 -4.81
C ALA A 195 -17.69 -1.24 -4.81
N LEU A 196 -17.19 -0.43 -3.88
CA LEU A 196 -17.53 1.00 -3.79
C LEU A 196 -17.16 1.75 -5.08
N LEU A 197 -15.94 1.58 -5.57
CA LEU A 197 -15.44 2.23 -6.78
C LEU A 197 -16.15 1.76 -8.06
N ALA A 198 -16.57 0.50 -8.08
CA ALA A 198 -17.37 -0.08 -9.17
C ALA A 198 -18.83 0.40 -9.14
N GLY A 199 -19.32 0.96 -8.03
CA GLY A 199 -20.73 1.25 -7.81
C GLY A 199 -21.58 -0.04 -7.75
N LYS A 200 -21.03 -1.10 -7.17
CA LYS A 200 -21.64 -2.43 -7.06
C LYS A 200 -21.87 -2.79 -5.58
N PRO A 201 -22.75 -3.75 -5.28
CA PRO A 201 -22.84 -4.35 -3.96
C PRO A 201 -21.49 -4.94 -3.50
N PRO A 202 -21.28 -5.08 -2.18
CA PRO A 202 -20.10 -5.73 -1.65
C PRO A 202 -19.93 -7.14 -2.23
N ILE A 203 -18.67 -7.52 -2.51
CA ILE A 203 -18.35 -8.88 -2.95
C ILE A 203 -18.64 -9.82 -1.77
N ARG A 204 -19.50 -10.81 -2.01
CA ARG A 204 -19.82 -11.82 -0.99
C ARG A 204 -18.63 -12.74 -0.81
N ALA A 205 -18.24 -12.95 0.43
CA ALA A 205 -17.16 -13.86 0.82
C ALA A 205 -17.49 -14.51 2.16
N ASP A 206 -17.15 -15.78 2.28
CA ASP A 206 -17.26 -16.55 3.53
C ASP A 206 -16.02 -17.44 3.73
N GLU A 207 -16.09 -18.39 4.68
CA GLU A 207 -15.02 -19.35 4.96
C GLU A 207 -14.76 -20.34 3.79
N ASN A 208 -15.67 -20.48 2.86
CA ASN A 208 -15.60 -21.36 1.69
C ASN A 208 -15.01 -20.65 0.46
N GLY A 209 -14.87 -19.32 0.51
CA GLY A 209 -14.28 -18.53 -0.56
C GLY A 209 -15.06 -17.27 -0.90
N VAL A 210 -14.82 -16.79 -2.12
CA VAL A 210 -15.38 -15.55 -2.66
C VAL A 210 -16.34 -15.88 -3.78
N ASP A 211 -17.46 -15.16 -3.84
CA ASP A 211 -18.41 -15.27 -4.94
C ASP A 211 -17.78 -14.76 -6.25
N HIS A 212 -17.53 -15.67 -7.16
CA HIS A 212 -16.86 -15.39 -8.43
C HIS A 212 -17.70 -14.52 -9.37
N GLU A 213 -19.02 -14.55 -9.26
CA GLU A 213 -19.92 -13.72 -10.08
C GLU A 213 -19.86 -12.26 -9.63
N ASP A 214 -19.95 -12.02 -8.32
CA ASP A 214 -19.78 -10.69 -7.73
C ASP A 214 -18.40 -10.11 -8.07
N LEU A 215 -17.35 -10.90 -7.89
CA LEU A 215 -15.97 -10.52 -8.19
C LEU A 215 -15.81 -10.13 -9.67
N SER A 216 -16.32 -10.96 -10.58
CA SER A 216 -16.24 -10.72 -12.03
C SER A 216 -16.99 -9.45 -12.42
N ALA A 217 -18.17 -9.23 -11.84
CA ALA A 217 -18.99 -8.04 -12.11
C ALA A 217 -18.32 -6.74 -11.63
N VAL A 218 -17.68 -6.78 -10.44
CA VAL A 218 -16.91 -5.65 -9.89
C VAL A 218 -15.68 -5.36 -10.75
N ALA A 219 -14.90 -6.38 -11.08
CA ALA A 219 -13.70 -6.22 -11.88
C ALA A 219 -13.99 -5.72 -13.30
N ALA A 220 -15.05 -6.23 -13.94
CA ALA A 220 -15.48 -5.76 -15.26
C ALA A 220 -15.87 -4.29 -15.22
N ALA A 221 -16.66 -3.85 -14.24
CA ALA A 221 -17.08 -2.46 -14.10
C ALA A 221 -15.89 -1.51 -13.89
N LEU A 222 -14.85 -1.93 -13.17
CA LEU A 222 -13.62 -1.12 -12.99
C LEU A 222 -12.81 -1.07 -14.29
N ARG A 223 -12.73 -2.16 -15.05
CA ARG A 223 -12.03 -2.18 -16.33
C ARG A 223 -12.74 -1.35 -17.39
N GLU A 224 -14.08 -1.31 -17.39
CA GLU A 224 -14.88 -0.42 -18.26
C GLU A 224 -14.57 1.06 -18.02
N LYS A 225 -14.06 1.43 -16.82
CA LYS A 225 -13.59 2.79 -16.51
C LYS A 225 -12.18 3.10 -17.04
N GLY A 226 -11.56 2.17 -17.79
CA GLY A 226 -10.28 2.38 -18.46
C GLY A 226 -9.06 1.77 -17.74
N VAL A 227 -9.25 1.09 -16.62
CA VAL A 227 -8.16 0.40 -15.91
C VAL A 227 -7.69 -0.83 -16.72
N GLU A 228 -6.38 -0.98 -16.91
CA GLU A 228 -5.84 -2.11 -17.67
C GLU A 228 -5.98 -3.43 -16.90
N LYS A 229 -5.53 -3.45 -15.64
CA LYS A 229 -5.59 -4.61 -14.74
C LYS A 229 -6.14 -4.23 -13.37
N VAL A 230 -7.06 -5.01 -12.85
CA VAL A 230 -7.62 -4.83 -11.51
C VAL A 230 -7.11 -5.95 -10.61
N MET A 231 -6.35 -5.61 -9.58
CA MET A 231 -5.81 -6.52 -8.57
C MET A 231 -6.57 -6.32 -7.26
N ILE A 232 -7.47 -7.25 -6.89
CA ILE A 232 -8.29 -7.13 -5.69
C ILE A 232 -7.72 -8.01 -4.59
N THR A 233 -7.43 -7.43 -3.43
CA THR A 233 -7.08 -8.17 -2.21
C THR A 233 -8.35 -8.58 -1.48
N LEU A 234 -8.40 -9.82 -1.00
CA LEU A 234 -9.58 -10.50 -0.45
C LEU A 234 -9.34 -11.00 0.98
N GLY A 235 -8.42 -10.35 1.69
CA GLY A 235 -8.03 -10.73 3.05
C GLY A 235 -7.61 -12.20 3.15
N GLY A 236 -8.25 -12.96 4.02
CA GLY A 236 -7.97 -14.40 4.20
C GLY A 236 -8.29 -15.29 2.98
N ASN A 237 -8.99 -14.75 1.97
CA ASN A 237 -9.29 -15.44 0.71
C ASN A 237 -8.23 -15.19 -0.38
N GLY A 238 -7.14 -14.47 -0.05
CA GLY A 238 -6.02 -14.23 -0.96
C GLY A 238 -6.21 -13.01 -1.85
N SER A 239 -5.92 -13.14 -3.13
CA SER A 239 -6.01 -12.03 -4.09
C SER A 239 -6.33 -12.52 -5.50
N VAL A 240 -6.82 -11.61 -6.34
CA VAL A 240 -7.08 -11.88 -7.76
C VAL A 240 -6.55 -10.75 -8.62
N VAL A 241 -6.10 -11.09 -9.83
CA VAL A 241 -5.84 -10.12 -10.90
C VAL A 241 -6.79 -10.41 -12.06
N CYS A 242 -7.51 -9.38 -12.46
CA CYS A 242 -8.45 -9.41 -13.57
C CYS A 242 -7.90 -8.53 -14.71
N SER A 243 -7.69 -9.12 -15.87
CA SER A 243 -7.16 -8.45 -17.06
C SER A 243 -7.94 -8.87 -18.32
N ALA A 244 -7.46 -8.47 -19.49
CA ALA A 244 -8.00 -8.95 -20.77
C ALA A 244 -7.81 -10.47 -20.94
N ASP A 245 -6.77 -11.04 -20.34
CA ASP A 245 -6.42 -12.46 -20.42
C ASP A 245 -7.25 -13.35 -19.46
N GLY A 246 -8.14 -12.73 -18.67
CA GLY A 246 -9.00 -13.43 -17.70
C GLY A 246 -8.67 -13.11 -16.24
N ILE A 247 -9.11 -13.99 -15.35
CA ILE A 247 -8.96 -13.88 -13.89
C ILE A 247 -7.92 -14.90 -13.42
N ARG A 248 -6.95 -14.43 -12.63
CA ARG A 248 -5.96 -15.27 -11.93
C ARG A 248 -6.09 -15.03 -10.45
N SER A 249 -6.18 -16.11 -9.67
CA SER A 249 -6.28 -16.07 -8.22
C SER A 249 -5.01 -16.62 -7.56
N THR A 250 -4.70 -16.06 -6.39
CA THR A 250 -3.61 -16.54 -5.54
C THR A 250 -4.14 -16.70 -4.13
N ALA A 251 -3.94 -17.88 -3.55
CA ALA A 251 -4.38 -18.17 -2.20
C ALA A 251 -3.62 -17.35 -1.14
N CYS A 252 -4.29 -17.03 -0.04
CA CYS A 252 -3.63 -16.43 1.11
C CYS A 252 -2.63 -17.40 1.75
N VAL A 253 -1.45 -16.91 2.07
CA VAL A 253 -0.47 -17.63 2.90
C VAL A 253 -0.87 -17.44 4.37
N ARG A 254 -1.37 -18.51 4.98
CA ARG A 254 -1.87 -18.45 6.37
C ARG A 254 -0.72 -18.57 7.38
N MET A 255 -0.70 -17.65 8.34
CA MET A 255 0.18 -17.73 9.51
C MET A 255 -0.57 -18.38 10.69
N PRO A 256 0.17 -19.01 11.64
CA PRO A 256 -0.44 -19.60 12.83
C PRO A 256 -1.25 -18.60 13.67
N GLU A 257 -0.82 -17.34 13.67
CA GLU A 257 -1.44 -16.26 14.41
C GLU A 257 -1.43 -14.98 13.57
N VAL A 258 -2.56 -14.28 13.51
CA VAL A 258 -2.69 -12.92 12.99
C VAL A 258 -2.71 -11.98 14.17
N LYS A 259 -1.66 -11.15 14.32
CA LYS A 259 -1.53 -10.18 15.42
C LYS A 259 -2.10 -8.82 15.09
N ASP A 260 -1.79 -8.33 13.91
CA ASP A 260 -2.20 -6.99 13.47
C ASP A 260 -2.28 -6.94 11.94
N PRO A 261 -3.45 -6.68 11.33
CA PRO A 261 -3.60 -6.57 9.89
C PRO A 261 -3.13 -5.23 9.31
N THR A 262 -2.65 -4.30 10.15
CA THR A 262 -2.19 -2.97 9.73
C THR A 262 -1.05 -3.12 8.71
N ALA A 263 -1.10 -2.31 7.64
CA ALA A 263 -0.16 -2.31 6.53
C ALA A 263 -0.04 -3.63 5.72
N ALA A 264 -0.90 -4.63 5.95
CA ALA A 264 -0.89 -5.86 5.15
C ALA A 264 -1.15 -5.58 3.66
N GLY A 265 -2.10 -4.69 3.35
CA GLY A 265 -2.37 -4.22 2.00
C GLY A 265 -1.18 -3.48 1.38
N ASP A 266 -0.54 -2.57 2.13
CA ASP A 266 0.65 -1.85 1.68
C ASP A 266 1.81 -2.81 1.39
N SER A 267 2.04 -3.76 2.31
CA SER A 267 3.04 -4.83 2.14
C SER A 267 2.78 -5.66 0.89
N PHE A 268 1.52 -6.07 0.67
CA PHE A 268 1.13 -6.84 -0.50
C PHE A 268 1.37 -6.08 -1.80
N VAL A 269 0.84 -4.85 -1.91
CA VAL A 269 0.96 -4.02 -3.11
C VAL A 269 2.43 -3.73 -3.43
N ALA A 270 3.21 -3.31 -2.44
CA ALA A 270 4.63 -3.00 -2.61
C ALA A 270 5.46 -4.24 -3.01
N SER A 271 5.18 -5.39 -2.40
CA SER A 271 5.86 -6.64 -2.72
C SER A 271 5.52 -7.13 -4.13
N PHE A 272 4.24 -7.02 -4.54
CA PHE A 272 3.83 -7.30 -5.92
C PHE A 272 4.57 -6.39 -6.90
N CYS A 273 4.59 -5.08 -6.64
CA CYS A 273 5.28 -4.11 -7.48
C CYS A 273 6.78 -4.41 -7.59
N THR A 274 7.44 -4.72 -6.48
CA THR A 274 8.86 -5.09 -6.48
C THR A 274 9.09 -6.35 -7.31
N GLY A 275 8.29 -7.40 -7.11
CA GLY A 275 8.44 -8.66 -7.82
C GLY A 275 8.21 -8.53 -9.33
N VAL A 276 7.08 -7.93 -9.75
CA VAL A 276 6.74 -7.80 -11.17
C VAL A 276 7.73 -6.88 -11.90
N THR A 277 8.18 -5.81 -11.26
CA THR A 277 9.15 -4.87 -11.83
C THR A 277 10.56 -5.47 -11.89
N ALA A 278 10.89 -6.33 -10.93
CA ALA A 278 12.13 -7.12 -10.99
C ALA A 278 12.14 -8.15 -12.13
N GLY A 279 10.97 -8.50 -12.68
CA GLY A 279 10.83 -9.42 -13.80
C GLY A 279 10.24 -10.79 -13.44
N LEU A 280 9.68 -10.95 -12.23
CA LEU A 280 8.87 -12.13 -11.93
C LEU A 280 7.61 -12.14 -12.80
N PRO A 281 7.17 -13.31 -13.28
CA PRO A 281 5.83 -13.46 -13.83
C PRO A 281 4.77 -12.99 -12.83
N GLU A 282 3.67 -12.45 -13.31
CA GLU A 282 2.63 -11.84 -12.46
C GLU A 282 2.09 -12.81 -11.40
N SER A 283 1.92 -14.10 -11.73
CA SER A 283 1.51 -15.14 -10.77
C SER A 283 2.52 -15.36 -9.65
N GLU A 284 3.80 -15.27 -9.96
CA GLU A 284 4.88 -15.44 -9.00
C GLU A 284 5.07 -14.18 -8.13
N ALA A 285 4.88 -12.99 -8.73
CA ALA A 285 4.84 -11.74 -8.00
C ALA A 285 3.67 -11.68 -6.99
N LEU A 286 2.50 -12.23 -7.33
CA LEU A 286 1.37 -12.38 -6.40
C LEU A 286 1.70 -13.34 -5.25
N ALA A 287 2.35 -14.46 -5.53
CA ALA A 287 2.76 -15.40 -4.49
C ALA A 287 3.82 -14.77 -3.57
N PHE A 288 4.80 -14.07 -4.13
CA PHE A 288 5.81 -13.31 -3.38
C PHE A 288 5.13 -12.28 -2.45
N ALA A 289 4.18 -11.52 -2.97
CA ALA A 289 3.40 -10.55 -2.22
C ALA A 289 2.58 -11.19 -1.09
N SER A 290 1.96 -12.35 -1.34
CA SER A 290 1.20 -13.09 -0.33
C SER A 290 2.09 -13.56 0.83
N HIS A 291 3.33 -13.99 0.58
CA HIS A 291 4.28 -14.37 1.61
C HIS A 291 4.74 -13.16 2.43
N ALA A 292 5.01 -12.02 1.78
CA ALA A 292 5.37 -10.80 2.49
C ALA A 292 4.22 -10.29 3.39
N ALA A 293 3.00 -10.24 2.87
CA ALA A 293 1.82 -9.83 3.64
C ALA A 293 1.54 -10.78 4.82
N ALA A 294 1.78 -12.09 4.66
CA ALA A 294 1.64 -13.06 5.74
C ALA A 294 2.59 -12.79 6.91
N ILE A 295 3.85 -12.43 6.63
CA ILE A 295 4.80 -12.01 7.67
C ILE A 295 4.30 -10.72 8.33
N THR A 296 3.84 -9.76 7.55
CA THR A 296 3.34 -8.48 8.06
C THR A 296 2.23 -8.68 9.09
N VAL A 297 1.19 -9.46 8.79
CA VAL A 297 0.06 -9.67 9.71
C VAL A 297 0.43 -10.45 10.97
N SER A 298 1.58 -11.13 11.01
CA SER A 298 2.08 -11.85 12.18
C SER A 298 2.80 -10.95 13.19
N ARG A 299 2.93 -9.65 12.90
CA ARG A 299 3.66 -8.65 13.70
C ARG A 299 2.77 -7.46 14.03
N MET A 300 3.17 -6.65 15.00
CA MET A 300 2.44 -5.45 15.42
C MET A 300 2.93 -4.21 14.67
N GLY A 301 2.00 -3.32 14.34
CA GLY A 301 2.26 -1.99 13.78
C GLY A 301 2.39 -1.98 12.26
N ALA A 302 2.50 -0.77 11.67
CA ALA A 302 2.64 -0.56 10.22
C ALA A 302 4.08 -0.80 9.75
N ALA A 303 4.91 0.23 9.63
CA ALA A 303 6.29 0.11 9.15
C ALA A 303 7.15 -0.93 9.91
N PRO A 304 7.02 -1.12 11.25
CA PRO A 304 7.77 -2.14 11.96
C PRO A 304 7.44 -3.59 11.56
N SER A 305 6.23 -3.85 11.08
CA SER A 305 5.80 -5.21 10.70
C SER A 305 6.31 -5.67 9.33
N LEU A 306 6.71 -4.72 8.48
CA LEU A 306 7.11 -4.97 7.09
C LEU A 306 8.37 -5.83 6.99
N PRO A 307 8.34 -6.98 6.27
CA PRO A 307 9.48 -7.88 6.20
C PRO A 307 10.60 -7.41 5.28
N THR A 308 11.77 -7.96 5.53
CA THR A 308 12.92 -7.88 4.63
C THR A 308 12.86 -8.97 3.54
N LEU A 309 13.65 -8.79 2.48
CA LEU A 309 13.80 -9.80 1.42
C LEU A 309 14.22 -11.17 1.98
N ALA A 310 15.18 -11.18 2.92
CA ALA A 310 15.68 -12.43 3.51
C ALA A 310 14.57 -13.21 4.26
N GLU A 311 13.71 -12.50 4.98
CA GLU A 311 12.58 -13.12 5.70
C GLU A 311 11.53 -13.70 4.74
N VAL A 312 11.24 -12.99 3.65
CA VAL A 312 10.31 -13.50 2.62
C VAL A 312 10.91 -14.72 1.91
N GLN A 313 12.20 -14.68 1.56
CA GLN A 313 12.90 -15.82 0.99
C GLN A 313 12.87 -17.06 1.93
N GLU A 314 13.05 -16.84 3.24
CA GLU A 314 13.00 -17.91 4.23
C GLU A 314 11.60 -18.54 4.30
N LEU A 315 10.54 -17.72 4.37
CA LEU A 315 9.18 -18.23 4.40
C LEU A 315 8.82 -18.99 3.11
N LEU A 316 9.28 -18.52 1.94
CA LEU A 316 9.12 -19.25 0.67
C LEU A 316 9.77 -20.64 0.72
N ARG A 317 10.97 -20.76 1.30
CA ARG A 317 11.67 -22.05 1.47
C ARG A 317 10.95 -22.95 2.47
N GLU A 318 10.56 -22.41 3.63
CA GLU A 318 9.81 -23.16 4.66
C GLU A 318 8.49 -23.72 4.11
N ARG A 319 7.78 -22.92 3.29
CA ARG A 319 6.53 -23.32 2.63
C ARG A 319 6.75 -24.17 1.39
N LYS A 320 8.00 -24.45 1.01
CA LYS A 320 8.37 -25.23 -0.18
C LYS A 320 7.68 -24.70 -1.45
N TYR A 321 7.66 -23.37 -1.60
CA TYR A 321 7.06 -22.76 -2.77
C TYR A 321 7.80 -23.23 -4.03
N ALA A 322 7.03 -23.72 -5.03
CA ALA A 322 7.60 -24.39 -6.21
C ALA A 322 7.58 -23.53 -7.49
N GLY A 323 7.06 -22.29 -7.42
CA GLY A 323 6.91 -21.43 -8.61
C GLY A 323 8.25 -20.93 -9.14
N PHE A 324 9.18 -20.55 -8.25
CA PHE A 324 10.54 -20.11 -8.58
C PHE A 324 11.51 -20.44 -7.42
N ASP A 325 12.81 -20.46 -7.72
CA ASP A 325 13.82 -20.62 -6.67
C ASP A 325 13.95 -19.26 -5.92
N PRO A 326 13.68 -19.21 -4.60
CA PRO A 326 13.87 -18.01 -3.80
C PRO A 326 15.29 -17.41 -3.90
N ALA A 327 16.31 -18.18 -4.27
CA ALA A 327 17.66 -17.68 -4.49
C ALA A 327 17.78 -16.77 -5.73
N GLU A 328 16.86 -16.88 -6.69
CA GLU A 328 16.84 -15.97 -7.85
C GLU A 328 16.62 -14.51 -7.44
N LEU A 329 15.98 -14.28 -6.28
CA LEU A 329 15.78 -12.96 -5.71
C LEU A 329 17.06 -12.33 -5.13
N ASP A 330 18.18 -13.06 -5.04
CA ASP A 330 19.44 -12.52 -4.51
C ASP A 330 19.99 -11.36 -5.34
N VAL A 331 19.57 -11.24 -6.59
CA VAL A 331 19.88 -10.08 -7.43
C VAL A 331 19.36 -8.76 -6.88
N LEU A 332 18.40 -8.80 -5.96
CA LEU A 332 17.79 -7.63 -5.31
C LEU A 332 18.59 -7.17 -4.08
N LYS A 333 19.55 -7.94 -3.59
CA LYS A 333 20.42 -7.59 -2.43
C LYS A 333 21.43 -6.46 -2.81
#